data_52943f0d06623820617e15dfe2126521
#
_entry.id   52943f0d06623820617e15dfe2126521
#
_cell.length_a   1.000
_cell.length_b   1.000
_cell.length_c   1.000
_cell.angle_alpha   90.00
_cell.angle_beta   90.00
_cell.angle_gamma   90.00
#
_symmetry.space_group_name_H-M   'P 1'
#
loop_
_entity.id
_entity.type
_entity.pdbx_description
1 polymer ?
#
loop_
_entity_poly.entity_id
_entity_poly.type
_entity_poly.pdbx_seq_one_letter_code
_entity_poly.pdbx_strand_id
1 'polypeptide(L)'
;MKKVFLSLMVFISLITSNCSKSEDNPSTNGTSQETHQQQPQKQPQVQQEPPISSWEYELSPDGKTLVRWKSTTRTTLNMQEHPILSQVTTIGIWAFENCKSLKSITFPSSLTTIKNGAFSKSGLTSVIIPEGITTIEASAFSSCKSLVSASIPKSATSIGNWIFDYCDNLEEVTYAPKIVRGSMLNNLISLKKVNLLEGVTTIDSWAFENCQSLKSITFPSTLTTIKNAAFSKSGLTSIIIPEGITTIEALAFSNCKSLVSASIPKSATSIGNWIFDYCDNLEEVTYAPKIVKGSMLNNLASLKKVNLLEGVTTIDSWAFENCQSLKSITFPSTLTTIKNAAFSKSGLTSIIIPEGITTIEALAFSNCKSLVSASIPKSATSIGDWIFDYCDNLEEVTFAPKIVKMSMLNNLSNLKKVTLLESVTSISEWAFENSRKLTTVIVKATIPPLLRGETAFRNTSIEHIYVPTSSINAYKTDRLWKNFASKIQAQP
;
A
#
# COMPACT_ATOMS: atom_id res chain seq x y z
N MET A 1 16.34 30.12 -2.28
CA MET A 1 17.57 30.49 -1.52
C MET A 1 17.65 29.60 -0.28
N LYS A 2 18.83 29.13 -0.01
CA LYS A 2 19.32 28.19 1.04
C LYS A 2 19.07 26.70 0.78
N LYS A 3 20.11 26.11 0.19
CA LYS A 3 20.43 24.69 0.17
C LYS A 3 20.75 24.23 1.61
N VAL A 4 20.18 23.11 2.02
CA VAL A 4 20.71 22.37 3.17
C VAL A 4 21.17 21.01 2.64
N PHE A 5 22.49 20.87 2.55
CA PHE A 5 23.18 19.60 2.41
C PHE A 5 23.13 18.89 3.78
N LEU A 6 22.57 17.70 3.85
CA LEU A 6 22.76 16.80 4.99
C LEU A 6 23.62 15.63 4.54
N SER A 7 24.88 15.68 4.99
CA SER A 7 25.90 14.65 4.84
C SER A 7 25.54 13.46 5.75
N LEU A 8 25.47 12.27 5.16
CA LEU A 8 25.29 11.02 5.88
C LEU A 8 26.66 10.54 6.39
N MET A 9 26.96 10.77 7.69
CA MET A 9 28.10 10.17 8.38
C MET A 9 27.75 8.75 8.81
N VAL A 10 28.55 7.81 8.35
CA VAL A 10 28.61 6.44 8.83
C VAL A 10 29.23 6.45 10.23
N PHE A 11 28.51 6.08 11.27
CA PHE A 11 29.07 5.88 12.61
C PHE A 11 29.66 4.48 12.72
N ILE A 12 30.99 4.42 12.72
CA ILE A 12 31.75 3.29 13.26
C ILE A 12 31.99 3.63 14.74
N SER A 13 31.36 2.91 15.64
CA SER A 13 31.59 3.06 17.08
C SER A 13 32.88 2.35 17.48
N LEU A 14 33.94 3.11 17.63
CA LEU A 14 35.13 2.72 18.37
C LEU A 14 34.92 3.12 19.84
N ILE A 15 34.85 2.15 20.71
CA ILE A 15 34.88 2.35 22.16
C ILE A 15 36.33 2.61 22.55
N THR A 16 36.65 3.84 22.88
CA THR A 16 37.86 4.18 23.64
C THR A 16 37.44 4.77 24.97
N SER A 17 37.78 4.04 26.01
CA SER A 17 37.73 4.53 27.39
C SER A 17 38.88 5.53 27.64
N ASN A 18 38.54 6.73 28.04
CA ASN A 18 39.54 7.62 28.67
C ASN A 18 39.05 8.12 30.03
N CYS A 19 39.87 7.87 31.01
CA CYS A 19 39.84 8.28 32.38
C CYS A 19 40.26 9.75 32.49
N SER A 20 39.55 10.60 33.19
CA SER A 20 40.05 11.89 33.65
C SER A 20 39.84 12.03 35.16
N LYS A 21 40.92 12.44 35.79
CA LYS A 21 41.07 12.69 37.23
C LYS A 21 40.28 13.92 37.71
N SER A 22 39.84 13.89 38.96
CA SER A 22 39.82 15.07 39.81
C SER A 22 40.14 14.67 41.25
N GLU A 23 41.03 15.43 41.84
CA GLU A 23 41.57 15.37 43.20
C GLU A 23 40.51 15.90 44.19
N ASP A 24 40.44 15.32 45.36
CA ASP A 24 40.81 15.91 46.69
C ASP A 24 40.39 15.00 47.85
N ASN A 25 41.36 14.93 48.79
CA ASN A 25 41.46 14.21 50.04
C ASN A 25 40.88 15.07 51.22
N PRO A 26 40.91 14.70 52.55
CA PRO A 26 41.19 13.41 53.20
C PRO A 26 40.27 13.07 54.42
N SER A 27 40.31 11.90 54.96
CA SER A 27 40.80 11.51 56.29
C SER A 27 40.14 10.26 56.88
N THR A 28 41.03 9.42 57.34
CA THR A 28 41.17 8.59 58.54
C THR A 28 40.41 7.30 58.77
N ASN A 29 41.26 6.33 59.05
CA ASN A 29 41.22 5.20 59.99
C ASN A 29 40.64 3.84 59.57
N GLY A 30 41.59 2.89 59.46
CA GLY A 30 41.58 1.74 60.39
C GLY A 30 41.47 0.35 59.71
N THR A 31 42.64 -0.30 59.60
CA THR A 31 42.92 -1.73 59.81
C THR A 31 42.36 -2.82 58.92
N SER A 32 43.30 -3.58 58.41
CA SER A 32 43.42 -5.02 58.18
C SER A 32 43.62 -5.45 56.73
N GLN A 33 44.83 -5.95 56.49
CA GLN A 33 45.34 -6.57 55.31
C GLN A 33 44.63 -7.90 55.06
N GLU A 34 44.13 -8.10 53.82
CA GLU A 34 44.14 -9.40 53.18
C GLU A 34 44.52 -9.20 51.71
N THR A 35 45.66 -9.69 51.36
CA THR A 35 46.27 -9.74 50.01
C THR A 35 45.58 -10.80 49.19
N HIS A 36 44.60 -10.43 48.36
CA HIS A 36 44.17 -11.26 47.23
C HIS A 36 44.95 -10.84 45.99
N GLN A 37 45.88 -11.67 45.59
CA GLN A 37 46.51 -11.61 44.25
C GLN A 37 45.42 -11.85 43.19
N GLN A 38 45.03 -10.80 42.49
CA GLN A 38 44.29 -10.95 41.25
C GLN A 38 45.22 -11.45 40.14
N GLN A 39 44.99 -12.69 39.69
CA GLN A 39 45.60 -13.17 38.44
C GLN A 39 45.11 -12.29 37.29
N PRO A 40 45.99 -11.92 36.34
CA PRO A 40 45.57 -11.20 35.12
C PRO A 40 44.62 -12.10 34.30
N GLN A 41 43.39 -11.66 34.09
CA GLN A 41 42.48 -12.28 33.14
C GLN A 41 43.12 -12.26 31.78
N LYS A 42 43.45 -13.42 31.27
CA LYS A 42 43.85 -13.58 29.85
C LYS A 42 42.66 -13.12 28.97
N GLN A 43 42.87 -12.00 28.27
CA GLN A 43 42.00 -11.65 27.12
C GLN A 43 41.96 -12.87 26.18
N PRO A 44 40.80 -13.21 25.61
CA PRO A 44 40.73 -14.26 24.62
C PRO A 44 41.62 -13.88 23.42
N GLN A 45 42.72 -14.58 23.25
CA GLN A 45 43.54 -14.49 22.06
C GLN A 45 42.66 -14.90 20.87
N VAL A 46 42.36 -13.98 19.98
CA VAL A 46 41.82 -14.32 18.64
C VAL A 46 42.86 -15.20 17.99
N GLN A 47 42.60 -16.51 17.96
CA GLN A 47 43.44 -17.45 17.24
C GLN A 47 43.38 -17.06 15.75
N GLN A 48 44.49 -16.48 15.23
CA GLN A 48 44.64 -16.27 13.80
C GLN A 48 44.65 -17.63 13.11
N GLU A 49 43.75 -17.82 12.14
CA GLU A 49 43.75 -19.02 11.31
C GLU A 49 45.13 -19.12 10.59
N PRO A 50 45.63 -20.35 10.41
CA PRO A 50 46.92 -20.55 9.73
C PRO A 50 46.86 -20.04 8.27
N PRO A 51 48.01 -19.74 7.63
CA PRO A 51 48.02 -19.34 6.22
C PRO A 51 47.29 -20.36 5.34
N ILE A 52 46.66 -19.88 4.28
CA ILE A 52 45.93 -20.71 3.32
C ILE A 52 46.90 -21.58 2.55
N SER A 53 46.75 -22.88 2.61
CA SER A 53 47.60 -23.83 1.92
C SER A 53 47.06 -24.18 0.52
N SER A 54 47.95 -24.48 -0.43
CA SER A 54 47.57 -24.78 -1.82
C SER A 54 46.64 -25.98 -1.98
N TRP A 55 46.61 -26.91 -1.02
CA TRP A 55 45.66 -28.03 -1.01
C TRP A 55 44.22 -27.65 -0.65
N GLU A 56 44.02 -26.47 -0.05
CA GLU A 56 42.69 -26.02 0.36
C GLU A 56 41.82 -25.54 -0.81
N TYR A 57 42.38 -25.33 -1.98
CA TYR A 57 41.67 -24.84 -3.16
C TYR A 57 42.14 -25.50 -4.45
N GLU A 58 41.33 -25.34 -5.49
CA GLU A 58 41.64 -25.79 -6.85
C GLU A 58 41.29 -24.67 -7.82
N LEU A 59 42.23 -24.38 -8.70
CA LEU A 59 42.08 -23.33 -9.75
C LEU A 59 41.98 -23.98 -11.13
N SER A 60 41.38 -23.29 -12.07
CA SER A 60 41.50 -23.57 -13.50
C SER A 60 42.96 -23.46 -13.96
N PRO A 61 43.33 -24.10 -15.11
CA PRO A 61 44.70 -24.06 -15.62
C PRO A 61 45.29 -22.68 -15.83
N ASP A 62 44.43 -21.67 -16.12
CA ASP A 62 44.82 -20.27 -16.29
C ASP A 62 44.87 -19.47 -14.97
N GLY A 63 44.54 -20.11 -13.84
CA GLY A 63 44.55 -19.51 -12.52
C GLY A 63 43.41 -18.48 -12.29
N LYS A 64 42.48 -18.31 -13.23
CA LYS A 64 41.44 -17.25 -13.18
C LYS A 64 40.16 -17.70 -12.52
N THR A 65 39.85 -19.00 -12.48
CA THR A 65 38.65 -19.52 -11.87
C THR A 65 38.97 -20.34 -10.62
N LEU A 66 38.36 -19.99 -9.47
CA LEU A 66 38.35 -20.87 -8.31
C LEU A 66 37.34 -21.99 -8.58
N VAL A 67 37.83 -23.19 -8.92
CA VAL A 67 37.00 -24.34 -9.30
C VAL A 67 36.40 -24.98 -8.06
N ARG A 68 37.21 -25.16 -6.99
CA ARG A 68 36.76 -25.80 -5.76
C ARG A 68 37.51 -25.30 -4.53
N TRP A 69 36.76 -25.06 -3.45
CA TRP A 69 37.26 -24.89 -2.10
C TRP A 69 37.18 -26.23 -1.35
N LYS A 70 38.28 -26.68 -0.77
CA LYS A 70 38.43 -28.04 -0.19
C LYS A 70 38.49 -28.03 1.34
N SER A 71 38.79 -26.88 1.96
CA SER A 71 38.87 -26.78 3.42
C SER A 71 37.48 -26.95 4.06
N THR A 72 37.40 -27.90 5.01
CA THR A 72 36.18 -28.18 5.78
C THR A 72 36.16 -27.53 7.16
N THR A 73 37.26 -26.92 7.58
CA THR A 73 37.45 -26.41 8.93
C THR A 73 37.59 -24.87 8.98
N ARG A 74 38.06 -24.26 7.89
CA ARG A 74 38.31 -22.81 7.85
C ARG A 74 36.99 -22.05 7.99
N THR A 75 37.00 -21.06 8.89
CA THR A 75 35.82 -20.24 9.19
C THR A 75 35.83 -18.91 8.48
N THR A 76 37.01 -18.38 8.15
CA THR A 76 37.19 -17.11 7.46
C THR A 76 38.10 -17.27 6.23
N LEU A 77 37.78 -16.56 5.15
CA LEU A 77 38.60 -16.59 3.94
C LEU A 77 38.79 -15.17 3.42
N ASN A 78 40.02 -14.67 3.50
CA ASN A 78 40.40 -13.40 2.85
C ASN A 78 41.15 -13.72 1.54
N MET A 79 40.42 -13.67 0.41
CA MET A 79 41.00 -13.92 -0.90
C MET A 79 41.82 -12.70 -1.37
N GLN A 80 41.46 -11.50 -0.93
CA GLN A 80 42.11 -10.24 -1.35
C GLN A 80 43.61 -10.18 -0.93
N GLU A 81 43.91 -10.71 0.25
CA GLU A 81 45.28 -10.71 0.78
C GLU A 81 46.13 -11.90 0.33
N HIS A 82 45.50 -12.93 -0.28
CA HIS A 82 46.22 -14.12 -0.71
C HIS A 82 46.88 -13.89 -2.09
N PRO A 83 48.20 -14.15 -2.26
CA PRO A 83 48.94 -13.79 -3.49
C PRO A 83 48.34 -14.34 -4.78
N ILE A 84 47.78 -15.58 -4.72
CA ILE A 84 47.20 -16.26 -5.88
C ILE A 84 45.71 -15.97 -5.98
N LEU A 85 44.95 -16.11 -4.87
CA LEU A 85 43.50 -15.96 -4.88
C LEU A 85 43.05 -14.53 -5.16
N SER A 86 43.92 -13.52 -4.91
CA SER A 86 43.66 -12.11 -5.25
C SER A 86 43.56 -11.87 -6.77
N GLN A 87 44.04 -12.82 -7.59
CA GLN A 87 43.98 -12.74 -9.06
C GLN A 87 42.80 -13.47 -9.68
N VAL A 88 41.95 -14.11 -8.86
CA VAL A 88 40.79 -14.85 -9.32
C VAL A 88 39.74 -13.86 -9.83
N THR A 89 39.23 -14.11 -11.02
CA THR A 89 38.16 -13.31 -11.66
C THR A 89 36.78 -14.00 -11.60
N THR A 90 36.77 -15.31 -11.34
CA THR A 90 35.51 -16.12 -11.35
C THR A 90 35.50 -17.11 -10.18
N ILE A 91 34.40 -17.10 -9.42
CA ILE A 91 34.08 -18.23 -8.53
C ILE A 91 33.30 -19.24 -9.35
N GLY A 92 33.81 -20.47 -9.44
CA GLY A 92 33.27 -21.55 -10.28
C GLY A 92 31.95 -22.11 -9.82
N ILE A 93 31.35 -22.95 -10.66
CA ILE A 93 30.09 -23.65 -10.35
C ILE A 93 30.31 -24.52 -9.11
N TRP A 94 29.45 -24.34 -8.08
CA TRP A 94 29.48 -25.04 -6.78
C TRP A 94 30.84 -25.00 -6.06
N ALA A 95 31.67 -24.01 -6.34
CA ALA A 95 33.02 -23.91 -5.80
C ALA A 95 33.09 -23.98 -4.27
N PHE A 96 32.13 -23.40 -3.56
CA PHE A 96 31.98 -23.42 -2.09
C PHE A 96 30.71 -24.16 -1.64
N GLU A 97 30.19 -25.07 -2.49
CA GLU A 97 28.99 -25.82 -2.08
C GLU A 97 29.26 -26.58 -0.79
N ASN A 98 28.29 -26.50 0.13
CA ASN A 98 28.31 -27.24 1.41
C ASN A 98 29.51 -26.91 2.33
N CYS A 99 30.18 -25.77 2.13
CA CYS A 99 31.25 -25.27 3.01
C CYS A 99 30.64 -24.72 4.32
N LYS A 100 30.12 -25.59 5.19
CA LYS A 100 29.37 -25.23 6.41
C LYS A 100 30.19 -24.49 7.46
N SER A 101 31.50 -24.70 7.50
CA SER A 101 32.40 -24.04 8.43
C SER A 101 32.68 -22.59 8.04
N LEU A 102 32.65 -22.27 6.76
CA LEU A 102 32.97 -20.93 6.24
C LEU A 102 31.89 -19.94 6.65
N LYS A 103 32.23 -18.98 7.53
CA LYS A 103 31.32 -17.95 8.07
C LYS A 103 31.44 -16.61 7.37
N SER A 104 32.63 -16.29 6.90
CA SER A 104 32.89 -15.03 6.21
C SER A 104 33.87 -15.20 5.05
N ILE A 105 33.69 -14.38 4.02
CA ILE A 105 34.59 -14.31 2.87
C ILE A 105 34.80 -12.84 2.48
N THR A 106 36.09 -12.50 2.19
CA THR A 106 36.45 -11.27 1.52
C THR A 106 36.88 -11.60 0.10
N PHE A 107 36.13 -11.08 -0.86
CA PHE A 107 36.37 -11.32 -2.29
C PHE A 107 37.54 -10.47 -2.81
N PRO A 108 38.27 -10.93 -3.85
CA PRO A 108 39.29 -10.14 -4.49
C PRO A 108 38.66 -9.03 -5.37
N SER A 109 39.37 -7.93 -5.50
CA SER A 109 38.93 -6.80 -6.35
C SER A 109 38.93 -7.12 -7.85
N SER A 110 39.62 -8.19 -8.26
CA SER A 110 39.60 -8.74 -9.62
C SER A 110 38.32 -9.52 -9.98
N LEU A 111 37.47 -9.86 -8.99
CA LEU A 111 36.35 -10.73 -9.20
C LEU A 111 35.25 -10.05 -10.02
N THR A 112 34.82 -10.71 -11.09
CA THR A 112 33.74 -10.23 -11.97
C THR A 112 32.51 -11.15 -12.01
N THR A 113 32.70 -12.43 -11.69
CA THR A 113 31.65 -13.47 -11.89
C THR A 113 31.57 -14.43 -10.72
N ILE A 114 30.35 -14.65 -10.24
CA ILE A 114 29.97 -15.74 -9.31
C ILE A 114 29.03 -16.68 -10.06
N LYS A 115 29.46 -17.91 -10.28
CA LYS A 115 28.73 -18.89 -11.09
C LYS A 115 27.62 -19.61 -10.32
N ASN A 116 26.87 -20.43 -11.05
CA ASN A 116 25.71 -21.17 -10.55
C ASN A 116 26.06 -21.98 -9.27
N GLY A 117 25.23 -21.83 -8.24
CA GLY A 117 25.35 -22.56 -6.97
C GLY A 117 26.67 -22.34 -6.22
N ALA A 118 27.49 -21.35 -6.59
CA ALA A 118 28.86 -21.20 -6.10
C ALA A 118 29.01 -21.32 -4.58
N PHE A 119 28.06 -20.81 -3.80
CA PHE A 119 28.03 -20.86 -2.34
C PHE A 119 26.81 -21.63 -1.78
N SER A 120 26.15 -22.43 -2.62
CA SER A 120 24.97 -23.18 -2.17
C SER A 120 25.26 -23.99 -0.91
N LYS A 121 24.35 -23.93 0.07
CA LYS A 121 24.46 -24.63 1.38
C LYS A 121 25.72 -24.26 2.20
N SER A 122 26.37 -23.14 1.90
CA SER A 122 27.52 -22.67 2.70
C SER A 122 27.08 -22.16 4.08
N GLY A 123 28.05 -22.06 5.00
CA GLY A 123 27.83 -21.59 6.36
C GLY A 123 27.93 -20.08 6.52
N LEU A 124 28.00 -19.30 5.43
CA LEU A 124 28.15 -17.85 5.46
C LEU A 124 27.06 -17.21 6.33
N THR A 125 27.48 -16.28 7.20
CA THR A 125 26.57 -15.50 8.06
C THR A 125 26.26 -14.14 7.43
N SER A 126 27.19 -13.62 6.62
CA SER A 126 26.99 -12.40 5.85
C SER A 126 27.75 -12.49 4.53
N VAL A 127 27.29 -11.76 3.52
CA VAL A 127 28.00 -11.60 2.26
C VAL A 127 27.93 -10.18 1.75
N ILE A 128 29.11 -9.59 1.52
CA ILE A 128 29.26 -8.29 0.86
C ILE A 128 29.89 -8.56 -0.51
N ILE A 129 29.09 -8.42 -1.55
CA ILE A 129 29.53 -8.59 -2.93
C ILE A 129 30.16 -7.26 -3.37
N PRO A 130 31.46 -7.23 -3.76
CA PRO A 130 32.14 -5.98 -4.06
C PRO A 130 31.72 -5.38 -5.41
N GLU A 131 31.97 -4.08 -5.55
CA GLU A 131 31.90 -3.42 -6.87
C GLU A 131 32.90 -4.08 -7.82
N GLY A 132 32.57 -4.11 -9.12
CA GLY A 132 33.34 -4.84 -10.14
C GLY A 132 32.68 -6.17 -10.54
N ILE A 133 31.89 -6.80 -9.65
CA ILE A 133 31.08 -7.96 -10.04
C ILE A 133 30.00 -7.52 -11.01
N THR A 134 29.97 -8.15 -12.19
CA THR A 134 28.97 -7.91 -13.23
C THR A 134 27.94 -9.03 -13.32
N THR A 135 28.31 -10.25 -12.94
CA THR A 135 27.48 -11.44 -13.10
C THR A 135 27.37 -12.27 -11.81
N ILE A 136 26.15 -12.54 -11.39
CA ILE A 136 25.81 -13.48 -10.32
C ILE A 136 24.82 -14.46 -10.93
N GLU A 137 25.26 -15.71 -11.11
CA GLU A 137 24.39 -16.72 -11.74
C GLU A 137 23.36 -17.32 -10.75
N ALA A 138 22.45 -18.13 -11.29
CA ALA A 138 21.34 -18.70 -10.53
C ALA A 138 21.83 -19.49 -9.30
N SER A 139 21.00 -19.45 -8.24
CA SER A 139 21.23 -20.21 -6.98
C SER A 139 22.57 -19.94 -6.29
N ALA A 140 23.28 -18.86 -6.64
CA ALA A 140 24.64 -18.60 -6.18
C ALA A 140 24.84 -18.73 -4.67
N PHE A 141 23.85 -18.35 -3.85
CA PHE A 141 23.83 -18.46 -2.38
C PHE A 141 22.63 -19.25 -1.86
N SER A 142 22.04 -20.11 -2.69
CA SER A 142 20.85 -20.86 -2.28
C SER A 142 21.10 -21.74 -1.06
N SER A 143 20.10 -21.90 -0.21
CA SER A 143 20.14 -22.75 0.99
C SER A 143 21.24 -22.37 2.01
N CYS A 144 21.73 -21.15 1.99
CA CYS A 144 22.65 -20.63 3.02
C CYS A 144 21.88 -20.36 4.30
N LYS A 145 21.59 -21.40 5.08
CA LYS A 145 20.75 -21.35 6.29
C LYS A 145 21.29 -20.45 7.41
N SER A 146 22.59 -20.10 7.39
CA SER A 146 23.22 -19.22 8.38
C SER A 146 23.26 -17.76 7.92
N LEU A 147 22.88 -17.45 6.67
CA LEU A 147 23.02 -16.12 6.10
C LEU A 147 21.97 -15.19 6.70
N VAL A 148 22.42 -14.09 7.33
CA VAL A 148 21.60 -13.08 7.97
C VAL A 148 21.56 -11.79 7.17
N SER A 149 22.66 -11.45 6.47
CA SER A 149 22.73 -10.21 5.69
C SER A 149 23.45 -10.39 4.35
N ALA A 150 23.00 -9.66 3.34
CA ALA A 150 23.59 -9.64 2.01
C ALA A 150 23.64 -8.23 1.41
N SER A 151 24.71 -7.91 0.68
CA SER A 151 24.82 -6.67 -0.09
C SER A 151 25.17 -6.97 -1.54
N ILE A 152 24.38 -6.43 -2.48
CA ILE A 152 24.53 -6.60 -3.93
C ILE A 152 24.86 -5.24 -4.55
N PRO A 153 26.02 -5.13 -5.25
CA PRO A 153 26.51 -3.87 -5.77
C PRO A 153 25.79 -3.42 -7.05
N LYS A 154 25.89 -2.15 -7.37
CA LYS A 154 25.34 -1.55 -8.59
C LYS A 154 25.91 -2.14 -9.88
N SER A 155 27.15 -2.60 -9.85
CA SER A 155 27.84 -3.21 -10.98
C SER A 155 27.24 -4.56 -11.41
N ALA A 156 26.49 -5.25 -10.54
CA ALA A 156 25.86 -6.54 -10.84
C ALA A 156 24.66 -6.34 -11.79
N THR A 157 24.91 -6.35 -13.10
CA THR A 157 23.91 -6.14 -14.15
C THR A 157 23.24 -7.44 -14.63
N SER A 158 23.95 -8.57 -14.51
CA SER A 158 23.44 -9.91 -14.83
C SER A 158 23.24 -10.71 -13.55
N ILE A 159 22.01 -10.80 -13.08
CA ILE A 159 21.66 -11.55 -11.85
C ILE A 159 20.71 -12.66 -12.21
N GLY A 160 21.07 -13.89 -11.83
CA GLY A 160 20.26 -15.08 -12.05
C GLY A 160 19.09 -15.19 -11.07
N ASN A 161 18.26 -16.20 -11.29
CA ASN A 161 17.14 -16.53 -10.44
C ASN A 161 17.57 -17.25 -9.16
N TRP A 162 16.77 -17.16 -8.08
CA TRP A 162 16.88 -17.94 -6.85
C TRP A 162 18.23 -17.80 -6.14
N ILE A 163 18.88 -16.63 -6.26
CA ILE A 163 20.22 -16.47 -5.68
C ILE A 163 20.25 -16.62 -4.16
N PHE A 164 19.14 -16.34 -3.45
CA PHE A 164 18.97 -16.52 -2.00
C PHE A 164 17.85 -17.50 -1.64
N ASP A 165 17.47 -18.38 -2.57
CA ASP A 165 16.40 -19.34 -2.33
C ASP A 165 16.72 -20.21 -1.11
N TYR A 166 15.74 -20.46 -0.24
CA TYR A 166 15.89 -21.17 1.03
C TYR A 166 16.94 -20.57 2.01
N CYS A 167 17.24 -19.26 1.92
CA CYS A 167 18.00 -18.55 2.94
C CYS A 167 17.06 -18.08 4.07
N ASP A 168 16.50 -19.01 4.82
CA ASP A 168 15.37 -18.80 5.73
C ASP A 168 15.68 -17.81 6.87
N ASN A 169 16.97 -17.56 7.18
CA ASN A 169 17.42 -16.64 8.21
C ASN A 169 17.90 -15.28 7.66
N LEU A 170 17.75 -15.02 6.35
CA LEU A 170 18.15 -13.75 5.77
C LEU A 170 17.22 -12.62 6.25
N GLU A 171 17.78 -11.68 7.03
CA GLU A 171 17.04 -10.61 7.68
C GLU A 171 17.22 -9.26 6.99
N GLU A 172 18.38 -9.00 6.42
CA GLU A 172 18.71 -7.70 5.82
C GLU A 172 19.35 -7.85 4.44
N VAL A 173 18.86 -7.06 3.47
CA VAL A 173 19.44 -6.99 2.13
C VAL A 173 19.64 -5.53 1.73
N THR A 174 20.88 -5.19 1.33
CA THR A 174 21.19 -3.94 0.60
C THR A 174 21.27 -4.25 -0.88
N TYR A 175 20.53 -3.49 -1.70
CA TYR A 175 20.38 -3.76 -3.12
C TYR A 175 20.56 -2.50 -3.97
N ALA A 176 21.54 -2.52 -4.87
CA ALA A 176 21.87 -1.39 -5.71
C ALA A 176 21.63 -1.57 -7.23
N PRO A 177 21.46 -2.80 -7.77
CA PRO A 177 21.21 -2.98 -9.21
C PRO A 177 19.88 -2.36 -9.66
N LYS A 178 19.78 -2.06 -10.97
CA LYS A 178 18.65 -1.33 -11.57
C LYS A 178 17.29 -1.99 -11.36
N ILE A 179 17.22 -3.32 -11.35
CA ILE A 179 15.97 -4.10 -11.26
C ILE A 179 16.06 -5.11 -10.14
N VAL A 180 15.13 -5.04 -9.18
CA VAL A 180 14.93 -6.10 -8.18
C VAL A 180 14.16 -7.24 -8.86
N ARG A 181 14.83 -8.35 -9.16
CA ARG A 181 14.24 -9.47 -9.91
C ARG A 181 13.27 -10.31 -9.08
N GLY A 182 12.23 -10.81 -9.72
CA GLY A 182 11.10 -11.47 -9.09
C GLY A 182 11.39 -12.76 -8.32
N SER A 183 12.40 -13.52 -8.75
CA SER A 183 12.74 -14.80 -8.11
C SER A 183 13.94 -14.70 -7.16
N MET A 184 14.30 -13.50 -6.70
CA MET A 184 15.54 -13.31 -5.95
C MET A 184 15.32 -13.16 -4.45
N LEU A 185 14.30 -12.40 -4.04
CA LEU A 185 14.02 -12.07 -2.64
C LEU A 185 12.63 -12.57 -2.18
N ASN A 186 11.93 -13.33 -3.01
CA ASN A 186 10.63 -13.90 -2.65
C ASN A 186 10.80 -15.07 -1.64
N ASN A 187 9.75 -15.31 -0.87
CA ASN A 187 9.69 -16.36 0.16
C ASN A 187 10.76 -16.25 1.29
N LEU A 188 11.39 -15.09 1.42
CA LEU A 188 12.31 -14.82 2.53
C LEU A 188 11.51 -14.42 3.77
N ILE A 189 10.99 -15.41 4.50
CA ILE A 189 10.06 -15.19 5.62
C ILE A 189 10.66 -14.39 6.77
N SER A 190 11.99 -14.45 6.96
CA SER A 190 12.72 -13.71 7.99
C SER A 190 13.18 -12.32 7.56
N LEU A 191 13.00 -11.94 6.28
CA LEU A 191 13.46 -10.65 5.77
C LEU A 191 12.74 -9.50 6.45
N LYS A 192 13.47 -8.71 7.22
CA LYS A 192 12.95 -7.58 8.03
C LYS A 192 13.24 -6.22 7.39
N LYS A 193 14.39 -6.12 6.72
CA LYS A 193 14.88 -4.85 6.20
C LYS A 193 15.44 -4.99 4.79
N VAL A 194 14.99 -4.11 3.91
CA VAL A 194 15.51 -3.96 2.54
C VAL A 194 15.92 -2.51 2.33
N ASN A 195 17.19 -2.32 2.00
CA ASN A 195 17.76 -1.03 1.64
C ASN A 195 17.92 -0.96 0.12
N LEU A 196 16.95 -0.39 -0.58
CA LEU A 196 17.03 -0.13 -2.02
C LEU A 196 17.78 1.17 -2.26
N LEU A 197 18.94 1.09 -2.93
CA LEU A 197 19.76 2.27 -3.21
C LEU A 197 19.29 3.03 -4.45
N GLU A 198 19.68 4.30 -4.54
CA GLU A 198 19.43 5.12 -5.73
C GLU A 198 19.99 4.46 -6.99
N GLY A 199 19.20 4.48 -8.07
CA GLY A 199 19.46 3.76 -9.31
C GLY A 199 18.55 2.55 -9.53
N VAL A 200 17.91 2.03 -8.47
CA VAL A 200 16.83 1.03 -8.63
C VAL A 200 15.63 1.71 -9.27
N THR A 201 15.19 1.21 -10.41
CA THR A 201 14.06 1.77 -11.18
C THR A 201 12.83 0.87 -11.20
N THR A 202 13.00 -0.41 -10.96
CA THR A 202 11.93 -1.40 -11.09
C THR A 202 12.00 -2.47 -10.01
N ILE A 203 10.87 -2.72 -9.38
CA ILE A 203 10.63 -3.92 -8.58
C ILE A 203 9.83 -4.88 -9.45
N ASP A 204 10.43 -6.01 -9.81
CA ASP A 204 9.85 -6.98 -10.74
C ASP A 204 8.73 -7.80 -10.09
N SER A 205 8.02 -8.59 -10.90
CA SER A 205 6.91 -9.41 -10.41
C SER A 205 7.37 -10.39 -9.32
N TRP A 206 6.58 -10.49 -8.25
CA TRP A 206 6.83 -11.36 -7.06
C TRP A 206 8.13 -11.07 -6.30
N ALA A 207 8.80 -9.95 -6.52
CA ALA A 207 10.14 -9.67 -5.95
C ALA A 207 10.21 -9.84 -4.42
N PHE A 208 9.17 -9.44 -3.70
CA PHE A 208 9.03 -9.56 -2.25
C PHE A 208 7.79 -10.38 -1.85
N GLU A 209 7.32 -11.26 -2.74
CA GLU A 209 6.20 -12.12 -2.39
C GLU A 209 6.53 -12.96 -1.17
N ASN A 210 5.58 -13.07 -0.25
CA ASN A 210 5.67 -13.87 0.97
C ASN A 210 6.83 -13.49 1.92
N CYS A 211 7.29 -12.23 1.88
CA CYS A 211 8.24 -11.69 2.86
C CYS A 211 7.49 -11.25 4.14
N GLN A 212 7.07 -12.21 4.96
CA GLN A 212 6.13 -12.00 6.07
C GLN A 212 6.69 -11.14 7.21
N SER A 213 8.01 -11.07 7.37
CA SER A 213 8.66 -10.24 8.39
C SER A 213 8.94 -8.81 7.91
N LEU A 214 8.79 -8.50 6.61
CA LEU A 214 9.02 -7.17 6.05
C LEU A 214 7.85 -6.23 6.41
N LYS A 215 8.04 -5.40 7.45
CA LYS A 215 6.98 -4.53 7.98
C LYS A 215 6.90 -3.18 7.29
N SER A 216 8.00 -2.73 6.72
CA SER A 216 8.09 -1.46 5.98
C SER A 216 9.18 -1.54 4.91
N ILE A 217 9.08 -0.69 3.91
CA ILE A 217 10.10 -0.50 2.88
C ILE A 217 10.16 0.99 2.50
N THR A 218 11.36 1.48 2.28
CA THR A 218 11.59 2.83 1.74
C THR A 218 12.01 2.69 0.28
N PHE A 219 11.35 3.45 -0.59
CA PHE A 219 11.64 3.45 -2.01
C PHE A 219 12.62 4.57 -2.38
N PRO A 220 13.61 4.30 -3.26
CA PRO A 220 14.49 5.33 -3.78
C PRO A 220 13.73 6.26 -4.75
N SER A 221 14.22 7.49 -4.91
CA SER A 221 13.60 8.49 -5.79
C SER A 221 13.61 8.08 -7.28
N THR A 222 14.51 7.16 -7.64
CA THR A 222 14.65 6.62 -9.00
C THR A 222 13.62 5.54 -9.36
N LEU A 223 12.85 5.04 -8.39
CA LEU A 223 11.88 3.97 -8.63
C LEU A 223 10.67 4.50 -9.43
N THR A 224 10.37 3.85 -10.55
CA THR A 224 9.24 4.21 -11.44
C THR A 224 8.17 3.13 -11.55
N THR A 225 8.53 1.87 -11.30
CA THR A 225 7.65 0.73 -11.59
C THR A 225 7.65 -0.32 -10.49
N ILE A 226 6.47 -0.68 -10.03
CA ILE A 226 6.19 -1.84 -9.17
C ILE A 226 5.34 -2.80 -9.98
N LYS A 227 5.88 -4.00 -10.26
CA LYS A 227 5.21 -4.97 -11.12
C LYS A 227 4.25 -5.92 -10.39
N ASN A 228 3.69 -6.86 -11.14
CA ASN A 228 2.64 -7.77 -10.70
C ASN A 228 3.03 -8.52 -9.41
N ALA A 229 2.14 -8.49 -8.42
CA ALA A 229 2.28 -9.21 -7.14
C ALA A 229 3.62 -8.95 -6.41
N ALA A 230 4.31 -7.83 -6.68
CA ALA A 230 5.66 -7.56 -6.17
C ALA A 230 5.79 -7.70 -4.64
N PHE A 231 4.74 -7.36 -3.88
CA PHE A 231 4.67 -7.45 -2.41
C PHE A 231 3.53 -8.35 -1.93
N SER A 232 2.99 -9.19 -2.82
CA SER A 232 1.88 -10.07 -2.43
C SER A 232 2.26 -10.92 -1.21
N LYS A 233 1.31 -11.06 -0.24
CA LYS A 233 1.52 -11.82 1.02
C LYS A 233 2.67 -11.31 1.89
N SER A 234 3.18 -10.09 1.66
CA SER A 234 4.20 -9.51 2.53
C SER A 234 3.62 -9.04 3.87
N GLY A 235 4.52 -8.86 4.85
CA GLY A 235 4.13 -8.43 6.19
C GLY A 235 3.96 -6.92 6.37
N LEU A 236 3.92 -6.14 5.29
CA LEU A 236 3.84 -4.68 5.32
C LEU A 236 2.66 -4.21 6.19
N THR A 237 2.94 -3.26 7.09
CA THR A 237 1.92 -2.63 7.96
C THR A 237 1.43 -1.30 7.40
N SER A 238 2.28 -0.62 6.65
CA SER A 238 1.94 0.60 5.92
C SER A 238 2.75 0.69 4.63
N ILE A 239 2.21 1.40 3.63
CA ILE A 239 2.94 1.68 2.40
C ILE A 239 2.71 3.12 1.96
N ILE A 240 3.80 3.85 1.77
CA ILE A 240 3.82 5.19 1.18
C ILE A 240 4.54 5.07 -0.16
N ILE A 241 3.79 5.15 -1.24
CA ILE A 241 4.34 5.12 -2.59
C ILE A 241 4.74 6.56 -2.96
N PRO A 242 6.03 6.84 -3.25
CA PRO A 242 6.51 8.20 -3.51
C PRO A 242 6.08 8.71 -4.89
N GLU A 243 6.11 10.03 -5.04
CA GLU A 243 6.05 10.64 -6.37
C GLU A 243 7.24 10.16 -7.22
N GLY A 244 7.02 10.02 -8.53
CA GLY A 244 7.96 9.40 -9.47
C GLY A 244 7.55 8.00 -9.91
N ILE A 245 6.81 7.25 -9.08
CA ILE A 245 6.23 5.99 -9.50
C ILE A 245 5.08 6.27 -10.47
N THR A 246 5.19 5.72 -11.69
CA THR A 246 4.20 5.87 -12.77
C THR A 246 3.35 4.63 -12.96
N THR A 247 3.89 3.46 -12.61
CA THR A 247 3.24 2.17 -12.86
C THR A 247 3.20 1.30 -11.61
N ILE A 248 2.01 0.84 -11.26
CA ILE A 248 1.74 -0.16 -10.23
C ILE A 248 0.90 -1.24 -10.90
N GLU A 249 1.46 -2.43 -11.11
CA GLU A 249 0.74 -3.50 -11.78
C GLU A 249 -0.23 -4.24 -10.86
N ALA A 250 -1.01 -5.15 -11.46
CA ALA A 250 -2.03 -5.91 -10.74
C ALA A 250 -1.48 -6.68 -9.54
N LEU A 251 -2.31 -6.83 -8.49
CA LEU A 251 -1.99 -7.61 -7.29
C LEU A 251 -0.75 -7.14 -6.51
N ALA A 252 -0.20 -5.96 -6.82
CA ALA A 252 1.11 -5.52 -6.30
C ALA A 252 1.25 -5.65 -4.78
N PHE A 253 0.20 -5.43 -4.00
CA PHE A 253 0.12 -5.54 -2.54
C PHE A 253 -0.96 -6.52 -2.08
N SER A 254 -1.42 -7.42 -2.96
CA SER A 254 -2.50 -8.33 -2.62
C SER A 254 -2.14 -9.22 -1.42
N ASN A 255 -3.15 -9.58 -0.64
CA ASN A 255 -3.00 -10.48 0.51
C ASN A 255 -1.99 -9.99 1.58
N CYS A 256 -1.71 -8.69 1.64
CA CYS A 256 -0.93 -8.07 2.72
C CYS A 256 -1.80 -7.95 3.97
N LYS A 257 -1.96 -9.06 4.70
CA LYS A 257 -2.88 -9.17 5.86
C LYS A 257 -2.55 -8.21 7.02
N SER A 258 -1.34 -7.69 7.09
CA SER A 258 -0.91 -6.74 8.11
C SER A 258 -1.07 -5.28 7.70
N LEU A 259 -1.44 -5.00 6.44
CA LEU A 259 -1.48 -3.64 5.89
C LEU A 259 -2.67 -2.88 6.47
N VAL A 260 -2.38 -1.76 7.15
CA VAL A 260 -3.36 -0.88 7.79
C VAL A 260 -3.56 0.42 7.00
N SER A 261 -2.50 0.93 6.37
CA SER A 261 -2.58 2.19 5.62
C SER A 261 -1.80 2.17 4.32
N ALA A 262 -2.33 2.88 3.31
CA ALA A 262 -1.69 3.01 2.00
C ALA A 262 -1.82 4.43 1.45
N SER A 263 -0.76 4.91 0.76
CA SER A 263 -0.80 6.17 0.02
C SER A 263 -0.33 5.97 -1.41
N ILE A 264 -1.18 6.37 -2.37
CA ILE A 264 -0.94 6.27 -3.82
C ILE A 264 -0.74 7.68 -4.39
N PRO A 265 0.40 7.98 -5.02
CA PRO A 265 0.73 9.32 -5.49
C PRO A 265 0.02 9.68 -6.81
N LYS A 266 -0.03 10.97 -7.11
CA LYS A 266 -0.61 11.49 -8.36
C LYS A 266 0.13 11.00 -9.61
N SER A 267 1.42 10.76 -9.51
CA SER A 267 2.26 10.26 -10.60
C SER A 267 1.89 8.85 -11.07
N ALA A 268 1.21 8.04 -10.25
CA ALA A 268 0.79 6.68 -10.60
C ALA A 268 -0.38 6.72 -11.60
N THR A 269 -0.06 6.83 -12.88
CA THR A 269 -1.05 6.93 -13.97
C THR A 269 -1.47 5.56 -14.52
N SER A 270 -0.62 4.54 -14.38
CA SER A 270 -0.91 3.16 -14.76
C SER A 270 -1.05 2.30 -13.50
N ILE A 271 -2.29 2.03 -13.09
CA ILE A 271 -2.60 1.22 -11.92
C ILE A 271 -3.34 -0.04 -12.36
N GLY A 272 -2.85 -1.20 -11.95
CA GLY A 272 -3.45 -2.50 -12.23
C GLY A 272 -4.69 -2.77 -11.37
N ASN A 273 -5.34 -3.89 -11.63
CA ASN A 273 -6.49 -4.35 -10.85
C ASN A 273 -6.02 -5.06 -9.56
N TRP A 274 -6.90 -5.08 -8.54
CA TRP A 274 -6.74 -5.88 -7.31
C TRP A 274 -5.43 -5.60 -6.54
N ILE A 275 -4.93 -4.35 -6.61
CA ILE A 275 -3.64 -4.04 -5.97
C ILE A 275 -3.65 -4.25 -4.45
N PHE A 276 -4.82 -4.14 -3.79
CA PHE A 276 -5.03 -4.39 -2.36
C PHE A 276 -5.99 -5.55 -2.07
N ASP A 277 -6.18 -6.45 -3.04
CA ASP A 277 -7.08 -7.58 -2.87
C ASP A 277 -6.69 -8.42 -1.64
N TYR A 278 -7.68 -8.83 -0.83
CA TYR A 278 -7.47 -9.53 0.45
C TYR A 278 -6.57 -8.79 1.47
N CYS A 279 -6.48 -7.46 1.42
CA CYS A 279 -5.88 -6.64 2.49
C CYS A 279 -6.92 -6.37 3.58
N ASP A 280 -7.36 -7.41 4.28
CA ASP A 280 -8.55 -7.40 5.16
C ASP A 280 -8.44 -6.41 6.33
N ASN A 281 -7.23 -5.98 6.70
CA ASN A 281 -6.97 -5.01 7.77
C ASN A 281 -6.70 -3.59 7.27
N LEU A 282 -6.85 -3.30 5.96
CA LEU A 282 -6.62 -1.96 5.42
C LEU A 282 -7.72 -1.00 5.88
N GLU A 283 -7.34 -0.02 6.71
CA GLU A 283 -8.25 0.93 7.34
C GLU A 283 -8.25 2.31 6.70
N GLU A 284 -7.10 2.75 6.18
CA GLU A 284 -6.94 4.10 5.64
C GLU A 284 -6.22 4.09 4.28
N VAL A 285 -6.78 4.82 3.30
CA VAL A 285 -6.16 5.02 2.00
C VAL A 285 -6.15 6.50 1.63
N THR A 286 -4.97 7.04 1.30
CA THR A 286 -4.82 8.33 0.61
C THR A 286 -4.61 8.07 -0.87
N TYR A 287 -5.40 8.73 -1.72
CA TYR A 287 -5.45 8.45 -3.15
C TYR A 287 -5.42 9.75 -3.97
N ALA A 288 -4.42 9.90 -4.82
CA ALA A 288 -4.21 11.08 -5.66
C ALA A 288 -4.36 10.89 -7.18
N PRO A 289 -4.30 9.66 -7.74
CA PRO A 289 -4.47 9.47 -9.18
C PRO A 289 -5.85 9.88 -9.70
N LYS A 290 -5.94 10.18 -10.99
CA LYS A 290 -7.14 10.75 -11.63
C LYS A 290 -8.41 9.89 -11.47
N ILE A 291 -8.29 8.58 -11.49
CA ILE A 291 -9.42 7.63 -11.47
C ILE A 291 -9.23 6.62 -10.34
N VAL A 292 -10.20 6.54 -9.43
CA VAL A 292 -10.28 5.43 -8.46
C VAL A 292 -10.85 4.21 -9.19
N LYS A 293 -10.02 3.24 -9.49
CA LYS A 293 -10.42 2.04 -10.28
C LYS A 293 -11.32 1.08 -9.50
N GLY A 294 -12.25 0.46 -10.19
CA GLY A 294 -13.30 -0.36 -9.62
C GLY A 294 -12.86 -1.62 -8.88
N SER A 295 -11.74 -2.21 -9.25
CA SER A 295 -11.22 -3.44 -8.62
C SER A 295 -10.10 -3.19 -7.61
N MET A 296 -9.93 -1.96 -7.13
CA MET A 296 -8.77 -1.61 -6.31
C MET A 296 -9.08 -1.54 -4.82
N LEU A 297 -10.22 -0.95 -4.45
CA LEU A 297 -10.60 -0.71 -3.05
C LEU A 297 -11.92 -1.42 -2.67
N ASN A 298 -12.47 -2.24 -3.55
CA ASN A 298 -13.68 -3.01 -3.25
C ASN A 298 -13.41 -4.17 -2.27
N ASN A 299 -14.44 -4.60 -1.58
CA ASN A 299 -14.40 -5.69 -0.59
C ASN A 299 -13.45 -5.46 0.61
N LEU A 300 -12.99 -4.24 0.83
CA LEU A 300 -12.17 -3.88 1.99
C LEU A 300 -13.08 -3.59 3.19
N ALA A 301 -13.50 -4.64 3.88
CA ALA A 301 -14.48 -4.54 4.97
C ALA A 301 -13.99 -3.66 6.13
N SER A 302 -12.69 -3.58 6.38
CA SER A 302 -12.07 -2.77 7.43
C SER A 302 -11.81 -1.31 7.04
N LEU A 303 -12.00 -0.93 5.76
CA LEU A 303 -11.70 0.42 5.28
C LEU A 303 -12.63 1.45 5.95
N LYS A 304 -12.05 2.31 6.77
CA LYS A 304 -12.75 3.34 7.56
C LYS A 304 -12.64 4.73 6.96
N LYS A 305 -11.50 5.02 6.34
CA LYS A 305 -11.16 6.36 5.88
C LYS A 305 -10.52 6.35 4.50
N VAL A 306 -11.07 7.17 3.61
CA VAL A 306 -10.52 7.41 2.27
C VAL A 306 -10.31 8.90 2.09
N ASN A 307 -9.08 9.30 1.83
CA ASN A 307 -8.70 10.67 1.53
C ASN A 307 -8.46 10.79 0.01
N LEU A 308 -9.47 11.24 -0.73
CA LEU A 308 -9.36 11.54 -2.16
C LEU A 308 -8.79 12.95 -2.34
N LEU A 309 -7.61 13.04 -2.95
CA LEU A 309 -6.94 14.33 -3.16
C LEU A 309 -7.45 15.04 -4.42
N GLU A 310 -7.22 16.36 -4.48
CA GLU A 310 -7.53 17.14 -5.66
C GLU A 310 -6.82 16.60 -6.91
N GLY A 311 -7.56 16.54 -8.03
CA GLY A 311 -7.14 15.87 -9.25
C GLY A 311 -7.87 14.54 -9.52
N VAL A 312 -8.48 13.92 -8.51
CA VAL A 312 -9.40 12.79 -8.72
C VAL A 312 -10.66 13.31 -9.40
N THR A 313 -10.99 12.77 -10.57
CA THR A 313 -12.14 13.18 -11.39
C THR A 313 -13.23 12.12 -11.48
N THR A 314 -12.89 10.86 -11.23
CA THR A 314 -13.80 9.74 -11.44
C THR A 314 -13.62 8.68 -10.36
N ILE A 315 -14.74 8.24 -9.80
CA ILE A 315 -14.84 7.00 -9.02
C ILE A 315 -15.46 5.96 -9.94
N ASP A 316 -14.69 4.93 -10.29
CA ASP A 316 -15.09 3.91 -11.27
C ASP A 316 -16.11 2.92 -10.68
N SER A 317 -16.67 2.06 -11.52
CA SER A 317 -17.67 1.09 -11.11
C SER A 317 -17.14 0.16 -10.01
N TRP A 318 -17.94 -0.07 -8.98
CA TRP A 318 -17.64 -0.91 -7.81
C TRP A 318 -16.43 -0.47 -6.98
N ALA A 319 -15.91 0.75 -7.14
CA ALA A 319 -14.65 1.18 -6.51
C ALA A 319 -14.62 1.00 -4.99
N PHE A 320 -15.74 1.22 -4.30
CA PHE A 320 -15.93 1.06 -2.86
C PHE A 320 -17.06 0.07 -2.53
N GLU A 321 -17.35 -0.87 -3.46
CA GLU A 321 -18.35 -1.88 -3.19
C GLU A 321 -17.94 -2.69 -1.95
N ASN A 322 -18.92 -2.96 -1.08
CA ASN A 322 -18.77 -3.77 0.12
C ASN A 322 -17.71 -3.25 1.14
N CYS A 323 -17.43 -1.93 1.15
CA CYS A 323 -16.62 -1.28 2.18
C CYS A 323 -17.47 -0.98 3.41
N GLN A 324 -17.79 -2.00 4.22
CA GLN A 324 -18.80 -1.93 5.29
C GLN A 324 -18.42 -1.02 6.46
N SER A 325 -17.11 -0.77 6.68
CA SER A 325 -16.64 0.15 7.72
C SER A 325 -16.53 1.60 7.28
N LEU A 326 -16.68 1.92 5.97
CA LEU A 326 -16.62 3.27 5.44
C LEU A 326 -17.92 4.03 5.75
N LYS A 327 -17.91 4.84 6.82
CA LYS A 327 -19.09 5.56 7.32
C LYS A 327 -19.32 6.90 6.64
N SER A 328 -18.28 7.51 6.13
CA SER A 328 -18.35 8.79 5.42
C SER A 328 -17.21 8.89 4.40
N ILE A 329 -17.38 9.75 3.40
CA ILE A 329 -16.36 10.09 2.43
C ILE A 329 -16.48 11.57 2.09
N THR A 330 -15.34 12.24 1.92
CA THR A 330 -15.27 13.60 1.41
C THR A 330 -14.80 13.57 -0.04
N PHE A 331 -15.51 14.26 -0.91
CA PHE A 331 -15.17 14.33 -2.33
C PHE A 331 -14.34 15.58 -2.64
N PRO A 332 -13.28 15.47 -3.46
CA PRO A 332 -12.54 16.63 -3.92
C PRO A 332 -13.37 17.47 -4.92
N SER A 333 -13.05 18.75 -5.03
CA SER A 333 -13.75 19.68 -5.94
C SER A 333 -13.61 19.30 -7.43
N THR A 334 -12.60 18.52 -7.77
CA THR A 334 -12.32 18.03 -9.12
C THR A 334 -13.17 16.81 -9.53
N LEU A 335 -13.91 16.20 -8.60
CA LEU A 335 -14.70 15.00 -8.90
C LEU A 335 -15.94 15.37 -9.73
N THR A 336 -16.10 14.69 -10.88
CA THR A 336 -17.22 14.92 -11.80
C THR A 336 -18.12 13.71 -11.98
N THR A 337 -17.60 12.50 -11.73
CA THR A 337 -18.29 11.26 -12.09
C THR A 337 -18.20 10.19 -11.01
N ILE A 338 -19.34 9.66 -10.62
CA ILE A 338 -19.51 8.46 -9.78
C ILE A 338 -20.17 7.40 -10.64
N LYS A 339 -19.45 6.30 -10.92
CA LYS A 339 -19.93 5.26 -11.83
C LYS A 339 -20.79 4.20 -11.16
N ASN A 340 -21.19 3.19 -11.96
CA ASN A 340 -22.12 2.13 -11.57
C ASN A 340 -21.70 1.42 -10.29
N ALA A 341 -22.62 1.30 -9.33
CA ALA A 341 -22.45 0.60 -8.07
C ALA A 341 -21.19 1.00 -7.25
N ALA A 342 -20.66 2.21 -7.47
CA ALA A 342 -19.38 2.66 -6.91
C ALA A 342 -19.29 2.51 -5.39
N PHE A 343 -20.41 2.69 -4.65
CA PHE A 343 -20.54 2.56 -3.20
C PHE A 343 -21.54 1.49 -2.78
N SER A 344 -21.92 0.61 -3.70
CA SER A 344 -22.90 -0.44 -3.38
C SER A 344 -22.45 -1.25 -2.16
N LYS A 345 -23.40 -1.56 -1.24
CA LYS A 345 -23.14 -2.29 0.01
C LYS A 345 -22.10 -1.64 0.95
N SER A 346 -21.78 -0.36 0.75
CA SER A 346 -20.89 0.35 1.67
C SER A 346 -21.58 0.70 2.99
N GLY A 347 -20.77 0.99 4.02
CA GLY A 347 -21.27 1.33 5.36
C GLY A 347 -21.67 2.79 5.54
N LEU A 348 -21.78 3.60 4.48
CA LEU A 348 -22.09 5.02 4.54
C LEU A 348 -23.34 5.29 5.36
N THR A 349 -23.25 6.25 6.31
CA THR A 349 -24.36 6.69 7.14
C THR A 349 -25.04 7.95 6.58
N SER A 350 -24.28 8.78 5.90
CA SER A 350 -24.79 9.94 5.16
C SER A 350 -23.94 10.18 3.92
N ILE A 351 -24.54 10.81 2.90
CA ILE A 351 -23.81 11.24 1.71
C ILE A 351 -24.24 12.63 1.28
N ILE A 352 -23.28 13.53 1.18
CA ILE A 352 -23.44 14.86 0.60
C ILE A 352 -22.62 14.90 -0.67
N ILE A 353 -23.30 14.87 -1.81
CA ILE A 353 -22.66 14.95 -3.12
C ILE A 353 -22.46 16.43 -3.45
N PRO A 354 -21.22 16.92 -3.65
CA PRO A 354 -20.98 18.34 -3.87
C PRO A 354 -21.37 18.81 -5.28
N GLU A 355 -21.54 20.10 -5.42
CA GLU A 355 -21.61 20.72 -6.76
C GLU A 355 -20.32 20.42 -7.54
N GLY A 356 -20.42 20.29 -8.86
CA GLY A 356 -19.34 19.85 -9.75
C GLY A 356 -19.54 18.41 -10.25
N ILE A 357 -20.18 17.54 -9.46
CA ILE A 357 -20.54 16.20 -9.95
C ILE A 357 -21.66 16.32 -10.96
N THR A 358 -21.41 15.83 -12.18
CA THR A 358 -22.36 15.88 -13.31
C THR A 358 -23.02 14.54 -13.58
N THR A 359 -22.33 13.45 -13.23
CA THR A 359 -22.77 12.08 -13.54
C THR A 359 -22.76 11.20 -12.30
N ILE A 360 -23.89 10.57 -12.04
CA ILE A 360 -24.08 9.50 -11.04
C ILE A 360 -24.73 8.34 -11.78
N GLU A 361 -24.01 7.26 -11.97
CA GLU A 361 -24.53 6.09 -12.71
C GLU A 361 -25.44 5.20 -11.83
N ALA A 362 -26.06 4.22 -12.47
CA ALA A 362 -27.01 3.32 -11.82
C ALA A 362 -26.41 2.61 -10.59
N LEU A 363 -27.26 2.33 -9.60
CA LEU A 363 -26.89 1.57 -8.39
C LEU A 363 -25.77 2.21 -7.54
N ALA A 364 -25.37 3.45 -7.81
CA ALA A 364 -24.16 4.07 -7.23
C ALA A 364 -24.08 3.92 -5.71
N PHE A 365 -25.19 3.96 -4.98
CA PHE A 365 -25.31 3.81 -3.52
C PHE A 365 -26.24 2.68 -3.13
N SER A 366 -26.52 1.74 -4.04
CA SER A 366 -27.48 0.67 -3.76
C SER A 366 -27.03 -0.18 -2.57
N ASN A 367 -28.02 -0.70 -1.83
CA ASN A 367 -27.78 -1.61 -0.70
C ASN A 367 -26.90 -1.01 0.43
N CYS A 368 -26.84 0.34 0.52
CA CYS A 368 -26.18 1.02 1.64
C CYS A 368 -27.10 0.96 2.87
N LYS A 369 -27.10 -0.18 3.57
CA LYS A 369 -28.01 -0.46 4.70
C LYS A 369 -27.89 0.50 5.88
N SER A 370 -26.78 1.23 6.00
CA SER A 370 -26.55 2.20 7.08
C SER A 370 -26.91 3.64 6.68
N LEU A 371 -27.27 3.88 5.41
CA LEU A 371 -27.51 5.24 4.90
C LEU A 371 -28.83 5.79 5.44
N VAL A 372 -28.74 6.93 6.14
CA VAL A 372 -29.87 7.64 6.76
C VAL A 372 -30.24 8.90 5.98
N SER A 373 -29.26 9.59 5.42
CA SER A 373 -29.51 10.83 4.67
C SER A 373 -28.68 10.96 3.41
N ALA A 374 -29.26 11.56 2.37
CA ALA A 374 -28.59 11.81 1.10
C ALA A 374 -28.91 13.20 0.55
N SER A 375 -27.91 13.86 -0.05
CA SER A 375 -28.08 15.13 -0.77
C SER A 375 -27.47 15.02 -2.16
N ILE A 376 -28.27 15.30 -3.21
CA ILE A 376 -27.89 15.28 -4.62
C ILE A 376 -27.91 16.69 -5.19
N PRO A 377 -26.79 17.18 -5.77
CA PRO A 377 -26.65 18.55 -6.20
C PRO A 377 -27.34 18.85 -7.53
N LYS A 378 -27.55 20.10 -7.81
CA LYS A 378 -28.14 20.60 -9.08
C LYS A 378 -27.26 20.25 -10.29
N SER A 379 -25.95 20.20 -10.11
CA SER A 379 -24.99 19.85 -11.17
C SER A 379 -25.15 18.43 -11.70
N ALA A 380 -25.74 17.50 -10.94
CA ALA A 380 -25.95 16.11 -11.35
C ALA A 380 -27.06 16.03 -12.42
N THR A 381 -26.69 16.21 -13.69
CA THR A 381 -27.61 16.21 -14.83
C THR A 381 -27.80 14.83 -15.43
N SER A 382 -26.83 13.93 -15.27
CA SER A 382 -26.92 12.53 -15.70
C SER A 382 -26.98 11.63 -14.46
N ILE A 383 -28.17 11.14 -14.15
CA ILE A 383 -28.39 10.27 -13.00
C ILE A 383 -28.99 8.95 -13.51
N GLY A 384 -28.37 7.85 -13.14
CA GLY A 384 -28.81 6.49 -13.45
C GLY A 384 -29.99 6.03 -12.60
N ASP A 385 -30.46 4.83 -12.89
CA ASP A 385 -31.59 4.24 -12.17
C ASP A 385 -31.13 3.54 -10.88
N TRP A 386 -32.03 3.40 -9.90
CA TRP A 386 -31.85 2.64 -8.66
C TRP A 386 -30.65 3.08 -7.82
N ILE A 387 -30.33 4.39 -7.84
CA ILE A 387 -29.14 4.89 -7.14
C ILE A 387 -29.17 4.62 -5.63
N PHE A 388 -30.33 4.49 -5.00
CA PHE A 388 -30.55 4.16 -3.58
C PHE A 388 -31.33 2.86 -3.37
N ASP A 389 -31.32 1.97 -4.35
CA ASP A 389 -32.06 0.72 -4.25
C ASP A 389 -31.61 -0.09 -3.01
N TYR A 390 -32.58 -0.67 -2.27
CA TYR A 390 -32.31 -1.36 -0.99
C TYR A 390 -31.59 -0.53 0.09
N CYS A 391 -31.69 0.81 0.06
CA CYS A 391 -31.26 1.67 1.18
C CYS A 391 -32.37 1.74 2.24
N ASP A 392 -32.62 0.62 2.90
CA ASP A 392 -33.79 0.43 3.76
C ASP A 392 -33.87 1.39 4.95
N ASN A 393 -32.76 2.00 5.37
CA ASN A 393 -32.71 2.95 6.48
C ASN A 393 -32.67 4.42 6.03
N LEU A 394 -32.80 4.72 4.73
CA LEU A 394 -32.80 6.09 4.24
C LEU A 394 -34.07 6.82 4.69
N GLU A 395 -33.89 7.87 5.51
CA GLU A 395 -34.95 8.66 6.11
C GLU A 395 -35.18 10.01 5.45
N GLU A 396 -34.10 10.65 5.02
CA GLU A 396 -34.17 11.99 4.44
C GLU A 396 -33.38 12.09 3.14
N VAL A 397 -33.98 12.74 2.13
CA VAL A 397 -33.31 13.05 0.86
C VAL A 397 -33.52 14.52 0.50
N THR A 398 -32.42 15.23 0.19
CA THR A 398 -32.43 16.51 -0.50
C THR A 398 -32.07 16.30 -1.96
N PHE A 399 -32.92 16.77 -2.87
CA PHE A 399 -32.80 16.53 -4.29
C PHE A 399 -32.88 17.84 -5.09
N ALA A 400 -31.82 18.17 -5.84
CA ALA A 400 -31.73 19.37 -6.63
C ALA A 400 -31.75 19.17 -8.15
N PRO A 401 -31.53 17.98 -8.72
CA PRO A 401 -31.59 17.78 -10.18
C PRO A 401 -32.96 18.08 -10.76
N LYS A 402 -33.01 18.45 -12.06
CA LYS A 402 -34.26 18.91 -12.72
C LYS A 402 -35.41 17.89 -12.68
N ILE A 403 -35.12 16.61 -12.71
CA ILE A 403 -36.13 15.53 -12.85
C ILE A 403 -35.92 14.49 -11.75
N VAL A 404 -36.97 14.25 -10.95
CA VAL A 404 -37.03 13.05 -10.10
C VAL A 404 -37.56 11.91 -10.96
N LYS A 405 -36.69 10.97 -11.31
CA LYS A 405 -37.04 9.81 -12.16
C LYS A 405 -37.79 8.72 -11.35
N MET A 406 -38.47 7.85 -12.05
CA MET A 406 -39.27 6.76 -11.52
C MET A 406 -38.51 5.81 -10.58
N SER A 407 -37.27 5.49 -10.90
CA SER A 407 -36.47 4.48 -10.21
C SER A 407 -35.53 5.03 -9.13
N MET A 408 -35.67 6.32 -8.77
CA MET A 408 -34.69 6.94 -7.87
C MET A 408 -35.02 6.86 -6.39
N LEU A 409 -36.28 7.14 -6.02
CA LEU A 409 -36.70 7.33 -4.63
C LEU A 409 -37.93 6.47 -4.29
N ASN A 410 -38.24 5.47 -5.09
CA ASN A 410 -39.32 4.51 -4.85
C ASN A 410 -38.87 3.35 -3.93
N ASN A 411 -39.83 2.66 -3.31
CA ASN A 411 -39.62 1.51 -2.42
C ASN A 411 -38.68 1.78 -1.21
N LEU A 412 -38.49 3.05 -0.83
CA LEU A 412 -37.70 3.44 0.34
C LEU A 412 -38.58 3.37 1.61
N SER A 413 -38.61 2.22 2.24
CA SER A 413 -39.58 1.88 3.31
C SER A 413 -39.50 2.78 4.55
N ASN A 414 -38.34 3.38 4.82
CA ASN A 414 -38.10 4.29 5.96
C ASN A 414 -38.00 5.77 5.57
N LEU A 415 -38.15 6.13 4.30
CA LEU A 415 -38.09 7.51 3.86
C LEU A 415 -39.23 8.32 4.50
N LYS A 416 -38.92 9.32 5.31
CA LYS A 416 -39.87 10.17 6.07
C LYS A 416 -40.02 11.54 5.43
N LYS A 417 -38.92 12.08 4.88
CA LYS A 417 -38.86 13.46 4.39
C LYS A 417 -38.07 13.58 3.10
N VAL A 418 -38.65 14.34 2.16
CA VAL A 418 -37.95 14.73 0.91
C VAL A 418 -37.98 16.23 0.77
N THR A 419 -36.84 16.83 0.45
CA THR A 419 -36.69 18.23 0.09
C THR A 419 -36.33 18.34 -1.38
N LEU A 420 -37.23 18.86 -2.19
CA LEU A 420 -37.03 19.18 -3.61
C LEU A 420 -36.63 20.64 -3.75
N LEU A 421 -35.42 20.92 -4.26
CA LEU A 421 -34.92 22.27 -4.38
C LEU A 421 -35.52 23.00 -5.60
N GLU A 422 -35.23 24.30 -5.71
CA GLU A 422 -35.86 25.22 -6.70
C GLU A 422 -35.65 24.78 -8.16
N SER A 423 -34.61 24.03 -8.44
CA SER A 423 -34.25 23.51 -9.76
C SER A 423 -35.10 22.34 -10.25
N VAL A 424 -35.88 21.71 -9.36
CA VAL A 424 -36.73 20.58 -9.73
C VAL A 424 -37.93 21.08 -10.54
N THR A 425 -38.06 20.59 -11.76
CA THR A 425 -39.12 20.99 -12.71
C THR A 425 -40.10 19.87 -13.04
N SER A 426 -39.75 18.63 -12.74
CA SER A 426 -40.62 17.47 -13.06
C SER A 426 -40.39 16.31 -12.09
N ILE A 427 -41.50 15.60 -11.79
CA ILE A 427 -41.54 14.39 -10.98
C ILE A 427 -42.22 13.31 -11.82
N SER A 428 -41.52 12.21 -12.05
CA SER A 428 -42.01 11.09 -12.86
C SER A 428 -43.10 10.29 -12.12
N GLU A 429 -43.83 9.48 -12.87
CA GLU A 429 -44.72 8.46 -12.30
C GLU A 429 -43.90 7.55 -11.38
N TRP A 430 -44.51 7.05 -10.33
CA TRP A 430 -43.94 6.16 -9.31
C TRP A 430 -42.65 6.65 -8.65
N ALA A 431 -42.28 7.93 -8.78
CA ALA A 431 -41.02 8.48 -8.25
C ALA A 431 -40.82 8.19 -6.75
N PHE A 432 -41.89 8.19 -5.97
CA PHE A 432 -41.91 7.93 -4.52
C PHE A 432 -42.78 6.74 -4.15
N GLU A 433 -43.18 5.95 -5.14
CA GLU A 433 -44.10 4.85 -4.91
C GLU A 433 -43.60 3.89 -3.82
N ASN A 434 -44.51 3.38 -3.00
CA ASN A 434 -44.24 2.46 -1.88
C ASN A 434 -43.30 2.98 -0.78
N SER A 435 -42.98 4.28 -0.77
CA SER A 435 -42.30 4.92 0.35
C SER A 435 -43.29 5.21 1.49
N ARG A 436 -43.69 4.14 2.17
CA ARG A 436 -44.87 4.12 3.08
C ARG A 436 -44.76 5.03 4.30
N LYS A 437 -43.55 5.43 4.71
CA LYS A 437 -43.27 6.35 5.82
C LYS A 437 -43.07 7.79 5.38
N LEU A 438 -43.17 8.10 4.07
CA LEU A 438 -43.03 9.48 3.57
C LEU A 438 -44.24 10.31 3.99
N THR A 439 -44.05 11.13 5.03
CA THR A 439 -45.04 12.05 5.57
C THR A 439 -44.84 13.49 5.13
N THR A 440 -43.61 13.89 4.85
CA THR A 440 -43.23 15.30 4.61
C THR A 440 -42.53 15.48 3.27
N VAL A 441 -43.12 16.33 2.43
CA VAL A 441 -42.50 16.77 1.17
C VAL A 441 -42.32 18.29 1.20
N ILE A 442 -41.09 18.76 1.07
CA ILE A 442 -40.76 20.20 0.97
C ILE A 442 -40.42 20.49 -0.48
N VAL A 443 -41.16 21.38 -1.13
CA VAL A 443 -40.88 21.81 -2.51
C VAL A 443 -40.47 23.28 -2.50
N LYS A 444 -39.23 23.56 -2.85
CA LYS A 444 -38.69 24.94 -2.86
C LYS A 444 -39.02 25.71 -4.14
N ALA A 445 -39.45 25.02 -5.20
CA ALA A 445 -39.80 25.64 -6.48
C ALA A 445 -41.03 26.55 -6.34
N THR A 446 -40.97 27.77 -6.88
CA THR A 446 -42.11 28.70 -6.92
C THR A 446 -43.16 28.32 -7.98
N ILE A 447 -42.74 27.63 -9.03
CA ILE A 447 -43.65 27.04 -10.04
C ILE A 447 -43.79 25.54 -9.70
N PRO A 448 -45.00 25.03 -9.58
CA PRO A 448 -45.22 23.60 -9.28
C PRO A 448 -44.47 22.71 -10.28
N PRO A 449 -43.60 21.79 -9.84
CA PRO A 449 -42.98 20.82 -10.73
C PRO A 449 -44.05 19.97 -11.42
N LEU A 450 -43.88 19.70 -12.71
CA LEU A 450 -44.81 18.86 -13.48
C LEU A 450 -44.87 17.46 -12.88
N LEU A 451 -45.98 17.06 -12.31
CA LEU A 451 -46.25 15.64 -12.01
C LEU A 451 -46.62 14.93 -13.33
N ARG A 452 -45.86 13.89 -13.70
CA ARG A 452 -46.09 13.16 -14.96
C ARG A 452 -47.21 12.13 -14.87
N GLY A 453 -47.76 11.90 -13.66
CA GLY A 453 -48.90 11.04 -13.42
C GLY A 453 -49.39 11.10 -11.97
N GLU A 454 -50.57 10.53 -11.69
CA GLU A 454 -51.19 10.48 -10.36
C GLU A 454 -50.48 9.51 -9.43
N THR A 455 -49.63 8.64 -9.96
CA THR A 455 -48.96 7.56 -9.23
C THR A 455 -47.63 8.01 -8.58
N ALA A 456 -47.20 9.26 -8.78
CA ALA A 456 -45.93 9.77 -8.25
C ALA A 456 -45.73 9.51 -6.74
N PHE A 457 -46.81 9.61 -5.96
CA PHE A 457 -46.84 9.43 -4.52
C PHE A 457 -47.74 8.25 -4.09
N ARG A 458 -47.93 7.27 -4.96
CA ARG A 458 -48.79 6.10 -4.65
C ARG A 458 -48.22 5.31 -3.47
N ASN A 459 -49.06 4.88 -2.54
CA ASN A 459 -48.70 4.14 -1.34
C ASN A 459 -47.71 4.87 -0.42
N THR A 460 -47.79 6.19 -0.36
CA THR A 460 -47.12 7.05 0.63
C THR A 460 -48.10 7.51 1.71
N SER A 461 -47.57 7.98 2.85
CA SER A 461 -48.36 8.52 3.97
C SER A 461 -48.24 10.05 4.10
N ILE A 462 -48.27 10.79 2.98
CA ILE A 462 -48.05 12.23 2.99
C ILE A 462 -49.09 12.92 3.88
N GLU A 463 -48.60 13.69 4.84
CA GLU A 463 -49.38 14.56 5.74
C GLU A 463 -49.14 16.04 5.41
N HIS A 464 -47.92 16.40 5.04
CA HIS A 464 -47.49 17.79 4.81
C HIS A 464 -46.74 17.94 3.50
N ILE A 465 -47.20 18.90 2.68
CA ILE A 465 -46.48 19.39 1.50
C ILE A 465 -46.20 20.88 1.71
N TYR A 466 -44.96 21.21 2.05
CA TYR A 466 -44.55 22.58 2.27
C TYR A 466 -44.09 23.22 0.95
N VAL A 467 -44.64 24.38 0.58
CA VAL A 467 -44.33 25.14 -0.63
C VAL A 467 -44.05 26.59 -0.27
N PRO A 468 -43.35 27.37 -1.15
CA PRO A 468 -43.19 28.80 -0.91
C PRO A 468 -44.54 29.49 -0.67
N THR A 469 -44.62 30.36 0.33
CA THR A 469 -45.87 31.02 0.72
C THR A 469 -46.55 31.71 -0.46
N SER A 470 -45.79 32.38 -1.33
CA SER A 470 -46.29 33.03 -2.54
C SER A 470 -46.87 32.08 -3.58
N SER A 471 -46.60 30.80 -3.48
CA SER A 471 -46.96 29.80 -4.49
C SER A 471 -48.09 28.85 -4.07
N ILE A 472 -48.60 28.96 -2.84
CA ILE A 472 -49.65 28.07 -2.30
C ILE A 472 -50.83 27.93 -3.27
N ASN A 473 -51.33 29.04 -3.79
CA ASN A 473 -52.46 29.01 -4.71
C ASN A 473 -52.12 28.31 -6.03
N ALA A 474 -50.93 28.54 -6.58
CA ALA A 474 -50.48 27.87 -7.80
C ALA A 474 -50.44 26.34 -7.63
N TYR A 475 -49.92 25.86 -6.48
CA TYR A 475 -49.93 24.42 -6.20
C TYR A 475 -51.35 23.86 -5.97
N LYS A 476 -52.23 24.57 -5.25
CA LYS A 476 -53.57 24.10 -4.97
C LYS A 476 -54.49 24.07 -6.20
N THR A 477 -54.15 24.86 -7.24
CA THR A 477 -54.93 24.90 -8.49
C THR A 477 -54.29 24.17 -9.66
N ASP A 478 -53.02 23.71 -9.49
CA ASP A 478 -52.37 22.88 -10.51
C ASP A 478 -53.14 21.62 -10.82
N ARG A 479 -52.99 21.11 -12.04
CA ARG A 479 -53.77 19.97 -12.57
C ARG A 479 -53.68 18.72 -11.67
N LEU A 480 -52.53 18.36 -11.16
CA LEU A 480 -52.31 17.11 -10.38
C LEU A 480 -51.99 17.40 -8.91
N TRP A 481 -51.31 18.51 -8.59
CA TRP A 481 -51.01 18.89 -7.22
C TRP A 481 -52.29 19.18 -6.42
N LYS A 482 -53.39 19.63 -7.07
CA LYS A 482 -54.69 19.86 -6.44
C LYS A 482 -55.22 18.63 -5.67
N ASN A 483 -54.85 17.41 -6.08
CA ASN A 483 -55.20 16.19 -5.38
C ASN A 483 -54.65 16.14 -3.94
N PHE A 484 -53.67 17.00 -3.65
CA PHE A 484 -53.07 17.15 -2.32
C PHE A 484 -53.40 18.51 -1.67
N ALA A 485 -54.40 19.27 -2.15
CA ALA A 485 -54.68 20.64 -1.73
C ALA A 485 -54.85 20.81 -0.21
N SER A 486 -55.44 19.85 0.48
CA SER A 486 -55.61 19.84 1.94
C SER A 486 -54.29 19.69 2.73
N LYS A 487 -53.22 19.19 2.10
CA LYS A 487 -51.94 18.92 2.70
C LYS A 487 -50.91 20.02 2.35
N ILE A 488 -51.23 20.92 1.38
CA ILE A 488 -50.35 21.97 0.93
C ILE A 488 -50.39 23.18 1.90
N GLN A 489 -49.24 23.51 2.45
CA GLN A 489 -49.00 24.53 3.47
C GLN A 489 -47.82 25.42 3.10
N ALA A 490 -47.76 26.63 3.73
CA ALA A 490 -46.54 27.47 3.66
C ALA A 490 -45.34 26.75 4.29
N GLN A 491 -44.16 27.01 3.74
CA GLN A 491 -42.93 26.60 4.42
C GLN A 491 -42.82 27.31 5.77
N PRO A 492 -42.39 26.58 6.83
CA PRO A 492 -42.17 27.15 8.15
C PRO A 492 -41.03 28.17 8.14
#